data_f00b1deb14524038e98195d7c7bd6749
#
_entry.id   f00b1deb14524038e98195d7c7bd6749
#
_cell.length_a   1.000
_cell.length_b   1.000
_cell.length_c   1.000
_cell.angle_alpha   90.00
_cell.angle_beta   90.00
_cell.angle_gamma   90.00
#
_symmetry.space_group_name_H-M   'P 1'
#
loop_
_entity.id
_entity.type
_entity.pdbx_description
1 polymer ?
#
loop_
_entity_poly.entity_id
_entity_poly.type
_entity_poly.pdbx_seq_one_letter_code
_entity_poly.pdbx_strand_id
1 'polypeptide(L)'
;MPRILPLACLTFLLAACSGPSDTGSAAKGPPPVTVSLTTAASTPVETRVRALAMVEATHAPQVVAEVTGRVTEVLADVGDTVKAGQPLARLDARDVSASRVSADAEVARLTALADQASRDLRRGRELAQQGFISPSAVDDLVAKSHAASELLSAGRAKAGQARNDEDRAIVRAPIAGRVDARLVAVGDWAAAGKGLFVVNGRQGGLRLRVGLAGRDPRSVQPGQIVRLVTDAGDTLEVPIGEVRPAVDSGSGAIEAIAPLPDTRALTAGQSVGADVVLAQREAITVPRIAVVDRPQGQVVYLASADRNSVSVRPVKTGTVQDDRIEILEGLKAGDTVVADGAGFLTDKARIRVPAPAKAAAAGPAARAEATK
;
A
#
# COMPACT_ATOMS: atom_id res chain seq x y z
N MET A 1 -75.69 22.93 56.98
CA MET A 1 -76.27 22.41 58.21
C MET A 1 -75.33 21.44 58.84
N PRO A 2 -75.27 21.51 60.15
CA PRO A 2 -74.06 21.45 60.96
C PRO A 2 -73.95 20.15 61.77
N ARG A 3 -72.77 19.95 62.42
CA ARG A 3 -72.65 19.40 63.83
C ARG A 3 -71.15 19.02 64.01
N ILE A 4 -70.39 19.78 64.78
CA ILE A 4 -70.24 20.01 66.21
C ILE A 4 -69.73 18.76 66.98
N LEU A 5 -68.38 18.80 67.35
CA LEU A 5 -67.70 18.65 68.68
C LEU A 5 -68.11 17.37 69.57
N PRO A 6 -67.29 16.96 70.59
CA PRO A 6 -66.14 17.57 71.31
C PRO A 6 -64.94 16.63 71.62
N LEU A 7 -63.76 17.14 71.87
CA LEU A 7 -63.06 17.42 73.16
C LEU A 7 -62.90 16.23 74.14
N ALA A 8 -61.71 15.76 74.35
CA ALA A 8 -61.30 15.25 75.65
C ALA A 8 -59.74 15.45 75.80
N CYS A 9 -59.47 16.27 76.75
CA CYS A 9 -58.20 16.52 77.40
C CYS A 9 -57.70 15.29 78.17
N LEU A 10 -56.46 14.91 78.08
CA LEU A 10 -55.74 14.28 79.18
C LEU A 10 -54.29 14.66 79.23
N THR A 11 -53.95 15.48 80.14
CA THR A 11 -52.64 15.87 80.65
C THR A 11 -51.97 14.70 81.37
N PHE A 12 -50.74 14.36 81.11
CA PHE A 12 -49.86 13.71 82.08
C PHE A 12 -48.41 14.16 82.01
N LEU A 13 -47.88 14.37 83.17
CA LEU A 13 -46.67 15.06 83.63
C LEU A 13 -45.36 14.53 83.12
N LEU A 14 -44.37 15.53 83.09
CA LEU A 14 -42.91 15.56 83.25
C LEU A 14 -42.27 14.30 83.84
N ALA A 15 -41.13 13.97 83.20
CA ALA A 15 -39.90 13.56 83.86
C ALA A 15 -38.70 14.00 83.02
N ALA A 16 -37.93 14.95 83.55
CA ALA A 16 -36.67 15.41 83.03
C ALA A 16 -35.58 14.37 83.32
N CYS A 17 -34.80 14.01 82.25
CA CYS A 17 -33.47 13.47 82.44
C CYS A 17 -32.52 14.24 81.52
N SER A 18 -31.74 15.14 82.13
CA SER A 18 -30.60 15.78 81.52
C SER A 18 -29.47 14.76 81.38
N GLY A 19 -29.17 14.38 80.14
CA GLY A 19 -27.94 13.68 79.73
C GLY A 19 -26.98 14.68 79.07
N PRO A 20 -25.69 14.53 79.22
CA PRO A 20 -24.69 15.54 78.81
C PRO A 20 -24.65 15.72 77.29
N SER A 21 -24.62 16.98 76.88
CA SER A 21 -24.43 17.42 75.50
C SER A 21 -23.08 16.96 74.96
N ASP A 22 -23.07 15.97 74.16
CA ASP A 22 -21.86 15.62 73.43
C ASP A 22 -21.72 16.58 72.22
N THR A 23 -21.01 17.67 72.49
CA THR A 23 -20.55 18.64 71.53
C THR A 23 -19.48 18.00 70.70
N GLY A 24 -19.77 17.71 69.40
CA GLY A 24 -18.69 17.40 68.50
C GLY A 24 -19.02 16.47 67.35
N SER A 25 -20.18 16.63 66.71
CA SER A 25 -20.28 16.06 65.33
C SER A 25 -19.82 17.14 64.34
N ALA A 26 -18.49 17.27 64.18
CA ALA A 26 -17.95 17.92 62.99
C ALA A 26 -18.59 17.24 61.77
N ALA A 27 -19.31 18.00 60.96
CA ALA A 27 -19.88 17.55 59.71
C ALA A 27 -18.79 16.81 58.90
N LYS A 28 -18.78 15.47 58.93
CA LYS A 28 -17.94 14.66 58.06
C LYS A 28 -18.38 14.97 56.64
N GLY A 29 -17.60 15.75 55.94
CA GLY A 29 -17.79 15.93 54.47
C GLY A 29 -17.92 14.56 53.77
N PRO A 30 -18.38 14.55 52.54
CA PRO A 30 -18.59 13.29 51.81
C PRO A 30 -17.32 12.41 51.88
N PRO A 31 -17.51 11.09 51.95
CA PRO A 31 -16.40 10.15 52.06
C PRO A 31 -15.41 10.34 50.93
N PRO A 32 -14.09 10.18 51.17
CA PRO A 32 -13.10 10.33 50.11
C PRO A 32 -13.29 9.27 49.02
N VAL A 33 -13.27 9.69 47.77
CA VAL A 33 -13.39 8.80 46.61
C VAL A 33 -12.02 8.18 46.32
N THR A 34 -11.99 6.85 46.18
CA THR A 34 -10.76 6.15 45.79
C THR A 34 -10.48 6.37 44.31
N VAL A 35 -9.29 6.85 43.97
CA VAL A 35 -8.91 7.22 42.62
C VAL A 35 -7.50 6.76 42.29
N SER A 36 -7.20 6.54 41.02
CA SER A 36 -5.84 6.41 40.51
C SER A 36 -5.35 7.74 39.95
N LEU A 37 -4.08 8.05 40.12
CA LEU A 37 -3.47 9.24 39.57
C LEU A 37 -2.53 8.88 38.42
N THR A 38 -2.49 9.76 37.44
CA THR A 38 -1.55 9.68 36.30
C THR A 38 -0.98 11.06 36.01
N THR A 39 0.14 11.11 35.32
CA THR A 39 0.77 12.37 34.94
C THR A 39 0.46 12.66 33.47
N ALA A 40 0.08 13.89 33.15
CA ALA A 40 -0.03 14.38 31.79
C ALA A 40 1.36 14.35 31.13
N ALA A 41 1.54 13.50 30.16
CA ALA A 41 2.83 13.29 29.49
C ALA A 41 2.82 13.93 28.10
N SER A 42 3.97 14.50 27.70
CA SER A 42 4.21 14.82 26.29
C SER A 42 4.52 13.52 25.56
N THR A 43 3.69 13.18 24.59
CA THR A 43 3.86 11.98 23.77
C THR A 43 3.64 12.31 22.30
N PRO A 44 4.29 11.59 21.39
CA PRO A 44 4.06 11.78 19.97
C PRO A 44 2.61 11.39 19.60
N VAL A 45 1.89 12.33 19.03
CA VAL A 45 0.53 12.13 18.48
C VAL A 45 0.59 12.21 16.98
N GLU A 46 0.04 11.21 16.32
CA GLU A 46 0.02 11.08 14.86
C GLU A 46 -1.34 11.51 14.29
N THR A 47 -1.29 12.31 13.26
CA THR A 47 -2.45 12.54 12.40
C THR A 47 -2.46 11.47 11.33
N ARG A 48 -3.37 10.50 11.43
CA ARG A 48 -3.48 9.37 10.51
C ARG A 48 -4.70 9.52 9.62
N VAL A 49 -4.58 9.04 8.40
CA VAL A 49 -5.71 8.93 7.45
C VAL A 49 -5.78 7.49 6.99
N ARG A 50 -6.92 6.88 7.21
CA ARG A 50 -7.20 5.55 6.68
C ARG A 50 -7.56 5.64 5.22
N ALA A 51 -6.91 4.83 4.40
CA ALA A 51 -7.10 4.73 2.97
C ALA A 51 -7.11 3.28 2.52
N LEU A 52 -7.71 3.03 1.36
CA LEU A 52 -7.56 1.75 0.67
C LEU A 52 -6.30 1.82 -0.19
N ALA A 53 -5.47 0.82 -0.06
CA ALA A 53 -4.25 0.67 -0.83
C ALA A 53 -4.33 -0.60 -1.68
N MET A 54 -3.76 -0.52 -2.88
CA MET A 54 -3.65 -1.65 -3.80
C MET A 54 -2.18 -2.05 -3.94
N VAL A 55 -1.92 -3.33 -3.79
CA VAL A 55 -0.59 -3.91 -4.03
C VAL A 55 -0.43 -4.13 -5.52
N GLU A 56 0.58 -3.53 -6.12
CA GLU A 56 0.89 -3.66 -7.54
C GLU A 56 2.29 -4.24 -7.74
N ALA A 57 2.47 -5.01 -8.79
CA ALA A 57 3.80 -5.33 -9.25
C ALA A 57 4.45 -4.10 -9.91
N THR A 58 5.69 -3.84 -9.58
CA THR A 58 6.43 -2.73 -10.19
C THR A 58 6.67 -2.95 -11.68
N HIS A 59 6.82 -4.22 -12.10
CA HIS A 59 7.00 -4.61 -13.49
C HIS A 59 6.01 -5.74 -13.84
N ALA A 60 4.94 -5.37 -14.48
CA ALA A 60 3.94 -6.31 -15.01
C ALA A 60 3.65 -5.99 -16.49
N PRO A 61 4.62 -6.23 -17.41
CA PRO A 61 4.41 -5.96 -18.81
C PRO A 61 3.28 -6.80 -19.37
N GLN A 62 2.44 -6.14 -20.18
CA GLN A 62 1.48 -6.81 -21.01
C GLN A 62 2.19 -7.36 -22.25
N VAL A 63 2.11 -8.67 -22.47
CA VAL A 63 2.61 -9.33 -23.66
C VAL A 63 1.56 -9.19 -24.73
N VAL A 64 1.92 -8.53 -25.83
CA VAL A 64 1.02 -8.24 -26.95
C VAL A 64 1.37 -9.12 -28.15
N ALA A 65 0.39 -9.34 -29.05
CA ALA A 65 0.66 -9.91 -30.35
C ALA A 65 1.47 -8.92 -31.19
N GLU A 66 2.60 -9.34 -31.75
CA GLU A 66 3.41 -8.50 -32.64
C GLU A 66 2.98 -8.63 -34.11
N VAL A 67 2.40 -9.78 -34.46
CA VAL A 67 1.80 -10.05 -35.79
C VAL A 67 0.34 -10.45 -35.63
N THR A 68 -0.43 -10.21 -36.67
CA THR A 68 -1.84 -10.59 -36.72
C THR A 68 -1.99 -12.05 -37.10
N GLY A 69 -2.83 -12.80 -36.39
CA GLY A 69 -3.10 -14.21 -36.68
C GLY A 69 -4.10 -14.84 -35.72
N ARG A 70 -4.57 -16.03 -36.07
CA ARG A 70 -5.41 -16.87 -35.20
C ARG A 70 -4.51 -17.59 -34.19
N VAL A 71 -4.92 -17.64 -32.92
CA VAL A 71 -4.22 -18.43 -31.91
C VAL A 71 -4.45 -19.91 -32.12
N THR A 72 -3.40 -20.64 -32.41
CA THR A 72 -3.44 -22.10 -32.66
C THR A 72 -3.16 -22.89 -31.37
N GLU A 73 -2.36 -22.33 -30.48
CA GLU A 73 -1.95 -23.01 -29.27
C GLU A 73 -1.70 -21.99 -28.14
N VAL A 74 -2.10 -22.34 -26.90
CA VAL A 74 -1.79 -21.62 -25.67
C VAL A 74 -0.95 -22.55 -24.81
N LEU A 75 0.26 -22.12 -24.45
CA LEU A 75 1.31 -22.93 -23.80
C LEU A 75 1.50 -22.58 -22.32
N ALA A 76 0.89 -21.49 -21.84
CA ALA A 76 0.95 -21.06 -20.46
C ALA A 76 -0.42 -20.61 -19.98
N ASP A 77 -0.76 -20.91 -18.73
CA ASP A 77 -2.02 -20.48 -18.12
C ASP A 77 -1.77 -19.59 -16.91
N VAL A 78 -2.85 -18.98 -16.38
CA VAL A 78 -2.80 -18.13 -15.20
C VAL A 78 -2.22 -18.91 -14.02
N GLY A 79 -1.23 -18.33 -13.38
CA GLY A 79 -0.53 -18.94 -12.26
C GLY A 79 0.78 -19.62 -12.61
N ASP A 80 1.04 -19.90 -13.90
CA ASP A 80 2.29 -20.55 -14.32
C ASP A 80 3.50 -19.65 -14.14
N THR A 81 4.63 -20.29 -13.77
CA THR A 81 5.93 -19.60 -13.71
C THR A 81 6.66 -19.79 -15.03
N VAL A 82 7.04 -18.67 -15.66
CA VAL A 82 7.68 -18.65 -16.99
C VAL A 82 9.06 -18.01 -16.91
N LYS A 83 9.94 -18.40 -17.84
CA LYS A 83 11.28 -17.81 -18.02
C LYS A 83 11.22 -16.78 -19.14
N ALA A 84 12.16 -15.81 -19.12
CA ALA A 84 12.33 -14.90 -20.25
C ALA A 84 12.59 -15.68 -21.54
N GLY A 85 11.91 -15.30 -22.62
CA GLY A 85 11.95 -15.98 -23.92
C GLY A 85 11.10 -17.25 -24.03
N GLN A 86 10.47 -17.72 -22.94
CA GLN A 86 9.61 -18.92 -22.97
C GLN A 86 8.37 -18.67 -23.83
N PRO A 87 8.01 -19.59 -24.76
CA PRO A 87 6.78 -19.49 -25.53
C PRO A 87 5.55 -19.55 -24.62
N LEU A 88 4.59 -18.61 -24.85
CA LEU A 88 3.32 -18.52 -24.12
C LEU A 88 2.14 -18.90 -25.00
N ALA A 89 2.20 -18.56 -26.29
CA ALA A 89 1.20 -18.92 -27.28
C ALA A 89 1.82 -18.99 -28.69
N ARG A 90 1.12 -19.64 -29.61
CA ARG A 90 1.45 -19.67 -31.04
C ARG A 90 0.30 -19.13 -31.84
N LEU A 91 0.62 -18.25 -32.78
CA LEU A 91 -0.30 -17.79 -33.81
C LEU A 91 -0.15 -18.63 -35.09
N ASP A 92 -1.18 -18.65 -35.89
CA ASP A 92 -1.11 -19.26 -37.21
C ASP A 92 -0.07 -18.55 -38.08
N ALA A 93 1.01 -19.23 -38.35
CA ALA A 93 2.15 -18.70 -39.09
C ALA A 93 2.10 -18.97 -40.58
N ARG A 94 1.02 -19.56 -41.15
CA ARG A 94 0.97 -20.00 -42.56
C ARG A 94 1.26 -18.87 -43.54
N ASP A 95 0.66 -17.70 -43.34
CA ASP A 95 0.82 -16.56 -44.24
C ASP A 95 2.23 -15.93 -44.11
N VAL A 96 2.74 -15.77 -42.89
CA VAL A 96 4.10 -15.24 -42.68
C VAL A 96 5.17 -16.23 -43.12
N SER A 97 4.95 -17.53 -42.94
CA SER A 97 5.83 -18.58 -43.41
C SER A 97 5.87 -18.64 -44.97
N ALA A 98 4.74 -18.53 -45.63
CA ALA A 98 4.66 -18.42 -47.10
C ALA A 98 5.41 -17.17 -47.58
N SER A 99 5.26 -16.04 -46.92
CA SER A 99 5.99 -14.81 -47.21
C SER A 99 7.51 -15.00 -47.07
N ARG A 100 7.97 -15.66 -46.02
CA ARG A 100 9.40 -15.99 -45.80
C ARG A 100 9.93 -16.88 -46.96
N VAL A 101 9.22 -17.95 -47.30
CA VAL A 101 9.63 -18.86 -48.36
C VAL A 101 9.75 -18.11 -49.72
N SER A 102 8.80 -17.21 -50.02
CA SER A 102 8.85 -16.35 -51.20
C SER A 102 10.05 -15.42 -51.19
N ALA A 103 10.35 -14.78 -50.05
CA ALA A 103 11.50 -13.88 -49.91
C ALA A 103 12.83 -14.64 -50.01
N ASP A 104 12.93 -15.86 -49.45
CA ASP A 104 14.12 -16.71 -49.57
C ASP A 104 14.36 -17.16 -51.03
N ALA A 105 13.30 -17.49 -51.80
CA ALA A 105 13.38 -17.80 -53.21
C ALA A 105 13.88 -16.59 -54.01
N GLU A 106 13.43 -15.37 -53.69
CA GLU A 106 13.91 -14.15 -54.34
C GLU A 106 15.38 -13.88 -54.05
N VAL A 107 15.86 -14.12 -52.80
CA VAL A 107 17.30 -14.05 -52.46
C VAL A 107 18.10 -15.05 -53.29
N ALA A 108 17.63 -16.28 -53.50
CA ALA A 108 18.29 -17.27 -54.32
C ALA A 108 18.42 -16.79 -55.77
N ARG A 109 17.35 -16.22 -56.36
CA ARG A 109 17.36 -15.63 -57.69
C ARG A 109 18.33 -14.49 -57.85
N LEU A 110 18.34 -13.53 -56.87
CA LEU A 110 19.23 -12.38 -56.86
C LEU A 110 20.70 -12.80 -56.65
N THR A 111 20.95 -13.84 -55.86
CA THR A 111 22.30 -14.41 -55.68
C THR A 111 22.82 -14.92 -57.01
N ALA A 112 22.03 -15.69 -57.77
CA ALA A 112 22.46 -16.18 -59.08
C ALA A 112 22.79 -15.05 -60.08
N LEU A 113 21.99 -13.96 -60.06
CA LEU A 113 22.27 -12.76 -60.89
C LEU A 113 23.54 -12.04 -60.46
N ALA A 114 23.80 -11.83 -59.16
CA ALA A 114 25.02 -11.20 -58.65
C ALA A 114 26.24 -12.03 -58.97
N ASP A 115 26.15 -13.35 -58.82
CA ASP A 115 27.24 -14.27 -59.20
C ASP A 115 27.55 -14.23 -60.70
N GLN A 116 26.50 -14.17 -61.56
CA GLN A 116 26.71 -14.02 -63.00
C GLN A 116 27.38 -12.71 -63.34
N ALA A 117 26.90 -11.57 -62.83
CA ALA A 117 27.47 -10.26 -63.07
C ALA A 117 28.93 -10.18 -62.57
N SER A 118 29.26 -10.80 -61.46
CA SER A 118 30.60 -10.90 -60.93
C SER A 118 31.54 -11.72 -61.83
N ARG A 119 31.06 -12.87 -62.38
CA ARG A 119 31.83 -13.67 -63.32
C ARG A 119 32.05 -12.92 -64.65
N ASP A 120 31.07 -12.18 -65.12
CA ASP A 120 31.17 -11.38 -66.34
C ASP A 120 32.15 -10.26 -66.17
N LEU A 121 32.15 -9.56 -65.04
CA LEU A 121 33.15 -8.52 -64.70
C LEU A 121 34.56 -9.11 -64.62
N ARG A 122 34.73 -10.26 -64.01
CA ARG A 122 36.05 -10.92 -63.93
C ARG A 122 36.57 -11.25 -65.32
N ARG A 123 35.76 -11.91 -66.21
CA ARG A 123 36.12 -12.19 -67.59
C ARG A 123 36.42 -10.89 -68.39
N GLY A 124 35.57 -9.87 -68.21
CA GLY A 124 35.78 -8.56 -68.83
C GLY A 124 37.10 -7.94 -68.46
N ARG A 125 37.52 -7.97 -67.20
CA ARG A 125 38.84 -7.46 -66.77
C ARG A 125 40.00 -8.23 -67.38
N GLU A 126 39.89 -9.56 -67.51
CA GLU A 126 40.88 -10.41 -68.14
C GLU A 126 41.04 -10.07 -69.66
N LEU A 127 39.93 -9.88 -70.36
CA LEU A 127 39.91 -9.48 -71.77
C LEU A 127 40.45 -8.05 -71.96
N ALA A 128 40.18 -7.14 -71.07
CA ALA A 128 40.71 -5.78 -71.14
C ALA A 128 42.24 -5.74 -70.97
N GLN A 129 42.79 -6.58 -70.11
CA GLN A 129 44.27 -6.73 -69.95
C GLN A 129 44.91 -7.24 -71.20
N GLN A 130 44.24 -8.01 -72.03
CA GLN A 130 44.67 -8.53 -73.30
C GLN A 130 44.35 -7.59 -74.46
N GLY A 131 43.73 -6.42 -74.22
CA GLY A 131 43.41 -5.42 -75.21
C GLY A 131 42.18 -5.73 -76.10
N PHE A 132 41.34 -6.74 -75.73
CA PHE A 132 40.18 -7.16 -76.54
C PHE A 132 38.93 -6.32 -76.29
N ILE A 133 38.82 -5.61 -75.16
CA ILE A 133 37.70 -4.71 -74.87
C ILE A 133 38.15 -3.36 -74.35
N SER A 134 37.29 -2.32 -74.51
CA SER A 134 37.61 -0.94 -74.09
C SER A 134 37.49 -0.78 -72.58
N PRO A 135 38.20 0.21 -72.00
CA PRO A 135 37.99 0.56 -70.58
C PRO A 135 36.55 0.88 -70.25
N SER A 136 35.82 1.58 -71.11
CA SER A 136 34.38 1.90 -70.94
C SER A 136 33.52 0.65 -70.83
N ALA A 137 33.82 -0.42 -71.56
CA ALA A 137 33.10 -1.69 -71.46
C ALA A 137 33.34 -2.38 -70.09
N VAL A 138 34.53 -2.21 -69.52
CA VAL A 138 34.80 -2.67 -68.12
C VAL A 138 34.02 -1.87 -67.13
N ASP A 139 33.93 -0.54 -67.28
CA ASP A 139 33.15 0.33 -66.38
C ASP A 139 31.68 -0.02 -66.37
N ASP A 140 31.10 -0.39 -67.57
CA ASP A 140 29.73 -0.89 -67.65
C ASP A 140 29.55 -2.22 -66.90
N LEU A 141 30.53 -3.12 -66.96
CA LEU A 141 30.47 -4.39 -66.19
C LEU A 141 30.63 -4.17 -64.69
N VAL A 142 31.43 -3.20 -64.27
CA VAL A 142 31.55 -2.78 -62.85
C VAL A 142 30.20 -2.26 -62.37
N ALA A 143 29.57 -1.34 -63.13
CA ALA A 143 28.28 -0.78 -62.78
C ALA A 143 27.17 -1.87 -62.66
N LYS A 144 27.15 -2.83 -63.61
CA LYS A 144 26.22 -3.95 -63.57
C LYS A 144 26.45 -4.89 -62.40
N SER A 145 27.71 -5.21 -62.08
CA SER A 145 28.07 -6.06 -60.94
C SER A 145 27.70 -5.39 -59.64
N HIS A 146 27.96 -4.08 -59.48
CA HIS A 146 27.57 -3.30 -58.32
C HIS A 146 26.05 -3.26 -58.17
N ALA A 147 25.30 -2.94 -59.22
CA ALA A 147 23.84 -2.92 -59.19
C ALA A 147 23.24 -4.29 -58.79
N ALA A 148 23.76 -5.40 -59.31
CA ALA A 148 23.31 -6.74 -58.93
C ALA A 148 23.62 -7.08 -57.45
N SER A 149 24.77 -6.62 -56.96
CA SER A 149 25.14 -6.77 -55.53
C SER A 149 24.19 -6.00 -54.61
N GLU A 150 23.83 -4.77 -54.97
CA GLU A 150 22.91 -3.94 -54.19
C GLU A 150 21.49 -4.53 -54.18
N LEU A 151 21.03 -5.04 -55.31
CA LEU A 151 19.74 -5.75 -55.39
C LEU A 151 19.71 -6.99 -54.47
N LEU A 152 20.79 -7.76 -54.44
CA LEU A 152 20.92 -8.91 -53.53
C LEU A 152 20.91 -8.47 -52.08
N SER A 153 21.60 -7.39 -51.72
CA SER A 153 21.59 -6.83 -50.38
C SER A 153 20.18 -6.43 -49.93
N ALA A 154 19.46 -5.71 -50.78
CA ALA A 154 18.05 -5.36 -50.52
C ALA A 154 17.12 -6.61 -50.39
N GLY A 155 17.32 -7.62 -51.24
CA GLY A 155 16.60 -8.89 -51.14
C GLY A 155 16.86 -9.63 -49.83
N ARG A 156 18.12 -9.66 -49.37
CA ARG A 156 18.50 -10.25 -48.06
C ARG A 156 17.85 -9.51 -46.90
N ALA A 157 17.81 -8.18 -46.92
CA ALA A 157 17.13 -7.38 -45.90
C ALA A 157 15.63 -7.71 -45.81
N LYS A 158 14.96 -7.83 -46.99
CA LYS A 158 13.54 -8.23 -47.06
C LYS A 158 13.29 -9.65 -46.52
N ALA A 159 14.17 -10.61 -46.84
CA ALA A 159 14.07 -11.96 -46.31
C ALA A 159 14.30 -12.00 -44.79
N GLY A 160 15.21 -11.17 -44.27
CA GLY A 160 15.44 -10.99 -42.84
C GLY A 160 14.17 -10.50 -42.14
N GLN A 161 13.49 -9.51 -42.69
CA GLN A 161 12.24 -9.03 -42.12
C GLN A 161 11.15 -10.13 -42.12
N ALA A 162 10.99 -10.87 -43.21
CA ALA A 162 9.99 -11.96 -43.31
C ALA A 162 10.28 -13.08 -42.26
N ARG A 163 11.54 -13.38 -41.99
CA ARG A 163 11.94 -14.32 -40.90
C ARG A 163 11.57 -13.79 -39.52
N ASN A 164 11.85 -12.51 -39.27
CA ASN A 164 11.47 -11.87 -37.98
C ASN A 164 9.95 -11.91 -37.77
N ASP A 165 9.17 -11.69 -38.84
CA ASP A 165 7.70 -11.72 -38.73
C ASP A 165 7.18 -13.15 -38.47
N GLU A 166 7.83 -14.19 -39.04
CA GLU A 166 7.53 -15.59 -38.74
C GLU A 166 7.88 -15.92 -37.26
N ASP A 167 9.04 -15.47 -36.78
CA ASP A 167 9.46 -15.67 -35.38
C ASP A 167 8.51 -14.98 -34.37
N ARG A 168 7.93 -13.84 -34.76
CA ARG A 168 6.94 -13.10 -33.95
C ARG A 168 5.58 -13.78 -33.88
N ALA A 169 5.31 -14.78 -34.71
CA ALA A 169 4.13 -15.62 -34.58
C ALA A 169 4.20 -16.52 -33.31
N ILE A 170 5.38 -16.68 -32.69
CA ILE A 170 5.55 -17.32 -31.41
C ILE A 170 5.60 -16.23 -30.35
N VAL A 171 4.51 -16.08 -29.61
CA VAL A 171 4.41 -15.12 -28.49
C VAL A 171 5.24 -15.61 -27.33
N ARG A 172 6.20 -14.80 -26.87
CA ARG A 172 7.15 -15.17 -25.81
C ARG A 172 7.06 -14.24 -24.61
N ALA A 173 7.41 -14.75 -23.44
CA ALA A 173 7.53 -13.95 -22.22
C ALA A 173 8.73 -12.97 -22.32
N PRO A 174 8.53 -11.66 -22.15
CA PRO A 174 9.62 -10.68 -22.21
C PRO A 174 10.54 -10.75 -20.98
N ILE A 175 10.01 -11.21 -19.86
CA ILE A 175 10.71 -11.35 -18.58
C ILE A 175 10.38 -12.69 -17.93
N ALA A 176 11.22 -13.12 -16.99
CA ALA A 176 10.91 -14.24 -16.11
C ALA A 176 9.93 -13.78 -15.02
N GLY A 177 8.89 -14.57 -14.76
CA GLY A 177 7.86 -14.20 -13.82
C GLY A 177 6.72 -15.19 -13.72
N ARG A 178 5.58 -14.75 -13.20
CA ARG A 178 4.34 -15.52 -13.13
C ARG A 178 3.30 -14.90 -14.06
N VAL A 179 2.52 -15.71 -14.71
CA VAL A 179 1.39 -15.26 -15.53
C VAL A 179 0.24 -14.83 -14.62
N ASP A 180 -0.04 -13.53 -14.57
CA ASP A 180 -1.13 -12.97 -13.75
C ASP A 180 -2.48 -13.01 -14.47
N ALA A 181 -2.47 -12.79 -15.79
CA ALA A 181 -3.69 -12.84 -16.59
C ALA A 181 -3.41 -13.43 -17.97
N ARG A 182 -4.38 -14.20 -18.48
CA ARG A 182 -4.48 -14.68 -19.84
C ARG A 182 -5.71 -14.06 -20.49
N LEU A 183 -5.49 -13.27 -21.52
CA LEU A 183 -6.51 -12.47 -22.22
C LEU A 183 -6.91 -13.08 -23.57
N VAL A 184 -6.45 -14.30 -23.85
CA VAL A 184 -6.60 -14.97 -25.14
C VAL A 184 -6.89 -16.46 -24.97
N ALA A 185 -7.67 -17.03 -25.87
CA ALA A 185 -7.96 -18.46 -25.95
C ALA A 185 -7.56 -19.04 -27.30
N VAL A 186 -7.42 -20.37 -27.37
CA VAL A 186 -7.21 -21.09 -28.63
C VAL A 186 -8.40 -20.84 -29.54
N GLY A 187 -8.12 -20.47 -30.79
CA GLY A 187 -9.12 -20.11 -31.79
C GLY A 187 -9.43 -18.62 -31.91
N ASP A 188 -9.02 -17.81 -30.93
CA ASP A 188 -9.19 -16.36 -30.98
C ASP A 188 -8.38 -15.73 -32.12
N TRP A 189 -8.87 -14.57 -32.59
CA TRP A 189 -8.15 -13.73 -33.53
C TRP A 189 -7.37 -12.67 -32.76
N ALA A 190 -6.06 -12.66 -32.91
CA ALA A 190 -5.16 -11.68 -32.32
C ALA A 190 -4.71 -10.68 -33.39
N ALA A 191 -5.08 -9.41 -33.24
CA ALA A 191 -4.53 -8.33 -34.06
C ALA A 191 -3.20 -7.87 -33.45
N ALA A 192 -2.29 -7.36 -34.26
CA ALA A 192 -1.05 -6.76 -33.78
C ALA A 192 -1.35 -5.63 -32.77
N GLY A 193 -0.66 -5.64 -31.62
CA GLY A 193 -0.91 -4.74 -30.48
C GLY A 193 -1.97 -5.22 -29.48
N LYS A 194 -2.73 -6.30 -29.77
CA LYS A 194 -3.68 -6.87 -28.82
C LYS A 194 -2.93 -7.54 -27.66
N GLY A 195 -3.28 -7.20 -26.40
CA GLY A 195 -2.76 -7.86 -25.21
C GLY A 195 -3.22 -9.31 -25.14
N LEU A 196 -2.29 -10.21 -24.88
CA LEU A 196 -2.53 -11.65 -24.80
C LEU A 196 -2.29 -12.20 -23.39
N PHE A 197 -1.25 -11.71 -22.71
CA PHE A 197 -0.90 -12.12 -21.35
C PHE A 197 -0.42 -10.92 -20.53
N VAL A 198 -0.51 -11.04 -19.20
CA VAL A 198 0.18 -10.17 -18.24
C VAL A 198 1.15 -11.04 -17.47
N VAL A 199 2.43 -10.70 -17.51
CA VAL A 199 3.49 -11.45 -16.80
C VAL A 199 4.05 -10.58 -15.69
N ASN A 200 3.90 -11.02 -14.44
CA ASN A 200 4.43 -10.34 -13.28
C ASN A 200 5.86 -10.79 -13.01
N GLY A 201 6.82 -9.87 -13.13
CA GLY A 201 8.23 -10.15 -12.91
C GLY A 201 8.59 -10.25 -11.43
N ARG A 202 9.18 -11.37 -11.01
CA ARG A 202 9.66 -11.56 -9.63
C ARG A 202 10.79 -10.61 -9.22
N GLN A 203 11.51 -10.03 -10.17
CA GLN A 203 12.66 -9.15 -9.90
C GLN A 203 12.28 -7.67 -9.76
N GLY A 204 11.03 -7.29 -10.02
CA GLY A 204 10.59 -5.90 -9.99
C GLY A 204 10.13 -5.40 -8.63
N GLY A 205 9.95 -6.30 -7.64
CA GLY A 205 9.35 -5.95 -6.35
C GLY A 205 7.86 -5.60 -6.46
N LEU A 206 7.28 -5.38 -5.30
CA LEU A 206 5.91 -4.88 -5.16
C LEU A 206 5.93 -3.40 -4.80
N ARG A 207 4.87 -2.70 -5.11
CA ARG A 207 4.61 -1.34 -4.65
C ARG A 207 3.20 -1.23 -4.14
N LEU A 208 3.01 -0.36 -3.18
CA LEU A 208 1.70 -0.03 -2.65
C LEU A 208 1.22 1.26 -3.32
N ARG A 209 0.06 1.22 -3.95
CA ARG A 209 -0.63 2.39 -4.47
C ARG A 209 -1.75 2.76 -3.50
N VAL A 210 -1.64 3.92 -2.87
CA VAL A 210 -2.58 4.43 -1.86
C VAL A 210 -3.38 5.57 -2.45
N GLY A 211 -4.69 5.42 -2.52
CA GLY A 211 -5.61 6.47 -2.96
C GLY A 211 -6.11 7.29 -1.78
N LEU A 212 -5.79 8.59 -1.76
CA LEU A 212 -6.17 9.52 -0.70
C LEU A 212 -7.21 10.51 -1.23
N ALA A 213 -8.48 10.15 -1.09
CA ALA A 213 -9.60 10.98 -1.57
C ALA A 213 -9.83 12.20 -0.65
N GLY A 214 -10.24 13.33 -1.25
CA GLY A 214 -10.67 14.52 -0.52
C GLY A 214 -9.58 15.21 0.32
N ARG A 215 -8.30 14.99 0.01
CA ARG A 215 -7.18 15.62 0.71
C ARG A 215 -6.50 16.70 -0.13
N ASP A 216 -5.92 17.68 0.55
CA ASP A 216 -5.02 18.64 -0.09
C ASP A 216 -3.74 17.91 -0.53
N PRO A 217 -3.36 17.99 -1.81
CA PRO A 217 -2.12 17.40 -2.30
C PRO A 217 -0.88 17.79 -1.50
N ARG A 218 -0.89 18.96 -0.89
CA ARG A 218 0.22 19.46 -0.07
C ARG A 218 0.36 18.75 1.27
N SER A 219 -0.68 18.07 1.72
CA SER A 219 -0.67 17.32 2.99
C SER A 219 0.04 15.97 2.89
N VAL A 220 0.25 15.46 1.67
CA VAL A 220 0.89 14.18 1.40
C VAL A 220 2.26 14.45 0.78
N GLN A 221 3.31 13.92 1.39
CA GLN A 221 4.69 14.16 0.98
C GLN A 221 5.49 12.86 0.96
N PRO A 222 6.48 12.74 0.08
CA PRO A 222 7.46 11.64 0.14
C PRO A 222 8.13 11.58 1.52
N GLY A 223 8.39 10.35 1.98
CA GLY A 223 8.97 10.10 3.30
C GLY A 223 7.96 9.89 4.43
N GLN A 224 6.69 10.27 4.26
CA GLN A 224 5.64 9.91 5.22
C GLN A 224 5.44 8.40 5.27
N ILE A 225 5.08 7.89 6.44
CA ILE A 225 4.93 6.44 6.66
C ILE A 225 3.51 5.99 6.36
N VAL A 226 3.44 4.91 5.60
CA VAL A 226 2.22 4.13 5.40
C VAL A 226 2.33 2.89 6.27
N ARG A 227 1.38 2.71 7.17
CA ARG A 227 1.25 1.54 8.04
C ARG A 227 0.12 0.67 7.54
N LEU A 228 0.40 -0.60 7.31
CA LEU A 228 -0.60 -1.58 6.92
C LEU A 228 -0.51 -2.81 7.80
N VAL A 229 -1.65 -3.48 7.97
CA VAL A 229 -1.71 -4.74 8.70
C VAL A 229 -1.97 -5.84 7.68
N THR A 230 -1.11 -6.84 7.64
CA THR A 230 -1.25 -8.00 6.78
C THR A 230 -2.34 -8.94 7.31
N ASP A 231 -2.82 -9.85 6.48
CA ASP A 231 -3.81 -10.88 6.90
C ASP A 231 -3.25 -11.80 8.01
N ALA A 232 -1.94 -11.91 8.13
CA ALA A 232 -1.27 -12.63 9.22
C ALA A 232 -1.25 -11.85 10.55
N GLY A 233 -1.68 -10.57 10.55
CA GLY A 233 -1.65 -9.69 11.72
C GLY A 233 -0.34 -8.92 11.89
N ASP A 234 0.64 -9.10 10.99
CA ASP A 234 1.89 -8.36 11.04
C ASP A 234 1.69 -6.91 10.59
N THR A 235 2.27 -5.97 11.30
CA THR A 235 2.29 -4.56 10.90
C THR A 235 3.51 -4.28 10.04
N LEU A 236 3.29 -3.75 8.84
CA LEU A 236 4.33 -3.33 7.93
C LEU A 236 4.31 -1.80 7.79
N GLU A 237 5.45 -1.17 7.98
CA GLU A 237 5.64 0.27 7.79
C GLU A 237 6.53 0.53 6.60
N VAL A 238 6.03 1.31 5.64
CA VAL A 238 6.76 1.65 4.42
C VAL A 238 6.71 3.15 4.16
N PRO A 239 7.82 3.77 3.78
CA PRO A 239 7.81 5.18 3.44
C PRO A 239 7.17 5.41 2.06
N ILE A 240 6.43 6.50 1.91
CA ILE A 240 5.99 7.00 0.60
C ILE A 240 7.23 7.39 -0.19
N GLY A 241 7.42 6.79 -1.35
CA GLY A 241 8.53 7.11 -2.26
C GLY A 241 8.17 8.23 -3.23
N GLU A 242 6.93 8.22 -3.73
CA GLU A 242 6.46 9.14 -4.76
C GLU A 242 5.01 9.56 -4.48
N VAL A 243 4.70 10.80 -4.70
CA VAL A 243 3.32 11.32 -4.71
C VAL A 243 3.03 11.83 -6.11
N ARG A 244 2.01 11.28 -6.75
CA ARG A 244 1.57 11.75 -8.06
C ARG A 244 0.70 12.98 -7.89
N PRO A 245 1.11 14.13 -8.46
CA PRO A 245 0.39 15.38 -8.27
C PRO A 245 -0.94 15.44 -9.05
N ALA A 246 -1.12 14.57 -10.03
CA ALA A 246 -2.35 14.49 -10.79
C ALA A 246 -3.40 13.77 -9.96
N VAL A 247 -4.47 14.50 -9.63
CA VAL A 247 -5.67 13.92 -9.06
C VAL A 247 -6.32 13.06 -10.15
N ASP A 248 -6.52 11.78 -9.85
CA ASP A 248 -7.26 10.89 -10.74
C ASP A 248 -8.64 11.49 -11.04
N SER A 249 -8.94 11.73 -12.31
CA SER A 249 -10.17 12.42 -12.74
C SER A 249 -11.45 11.64 -12.41
N GLY A 250 -11.36 10.34 -12.16
CA GLY A 250 -12.50 9.49 -11.81
C GLY A 250 -12.77 9.44 -10.32
N SER A 251 -11.73 9.40 -9.49
CA SER A 251 -11.83 9.25 -8.03
C SER A 251 -11.61 10.54 -7.24
N GLY A 252 -11.02 11.57 -7.84
CA GLY A 252 -10.59 12.77 -7.14
C GLY A 252 -9.52 12.52 -6.08
N ALA A 253 -8.83 11.40 -6.14
CA ALA A 253 -7.85 10.97 -5.16
C ALA A 253 -6.42 11.33 -5.58
N ILE A 254 -5.59 11.66 -4.60
CA ILE A 254 -4.14 11.77 -4.75
C ILE A 254 -3.58 10.35 -4.68
N GLU A 255 -2.71 9.99 -5.58
CA GLU A 255 -2.01 8.70 -5.55
C GLU A 255 -0.65 8.85 -4.87
N ALA A 256 -0.46 8.14 -3.77
CA ALA A 256 0.84 7.95 -3.15
C ALA A 256 1.35 6.54 -3.45
N ILE A 257 2.62 6.44 -3.82
CA ILE A 257 3.29 5.18 -4.14
C ILE A 257 4.38 4.92 -3.12
N ALA A 258 4.29 3.76 -2.46
CA ALA A 258 5.29 3.30 -1.51
C ALA A 258 5.92 1.99 -2.01
N PRO A 259 7.26 1.89 -2.11
CA PRO A 259 7.92 0.64 -2.46
C PRO A 259 7.73 -0.37 -1.32
N LEU A 260 7.30 -1.58 -1.65
CA LEU A 260 7.18 -2.65 -0.67
C LEU A 260 8.48 -3.46 -0.62
N PRO A 261 8.93 -3.87 0.56
CA PRO A 261 10.02 -4.83 0.68
C PRO A 261 9.60 -6.17 0.07
N ASP A 262 10.58 -7.00 -0.29
CA ASP A 262 10.31 -8.36 -0.77
C ASP A 262 9.69 -9.17 0.37
N THR A 263 8.37 -9.35 0.31
CA THR A 263 7.59 -10.07 1.30
C THR A 263 6.68 -11.09 0.63
N ARG A 264 6.51 -12.24 1.29
CA ARG A 264 5.54 -13.25 0.86
C ARG A 264 4.13 -13.01 1.42
N ALA A 265 3.99 -12.02 2.31
CA ALA A 265 2.73 -11.72 2.98
C ALA A 265 1.72 -10.96 2.09
N LEU A 266 2.20 -10.39 0.97
CA LEU A 266 1.37 -9.60 0.06
C LEU A 266 1.51 -10.11 -1.37
N THR A 267 0.39 -10.06 -2.11
CA THR A 267 0.33 -10.49 -3.51
C THR A 267 -0.13 -9.32 -4.38
N ALA A 268 0.44 -9.18 -5.58
CA ALA A 268 -0.03 -8.19 -6.55
C ALA A 268 -1.52 -8.39 -6.86
N GLY A 269 -2.27 -7.30 -6.95
CA GLY A 269 -3.72 -7.29 -7.10
C GLY A 269 -4.50 -7.29 -5.78
N GLN A 270 -3.85 -7.52 -4.63
CA GLN A 270 -4.48 -7.48 -3.32
C GLN A 270 -4.80 -6.04 -2.91
N SER A 271 -6.00 -5.84 -2.33
CA SER A 271 -6.38 -4.57 -1.68
C SER A 271 -6.24 -4.70 -0.18
N VAL A 272 -5.57 -3.75 0.46
CA VAL A 272 -5.30 -3.74 1.90
C VAL A 272 -5.69 -2.39 2.49
N GLY A 273 -6.15 -2.38 3.74
CA GLY A 273 -6.33 -1.15 4.50
C GLY A 273 -4.97 -0.59 4.92
N ALA A 274 -4.76 0.69 4.70
CA ALA A 274 -3.53 1.38 5.06
C ALA A 274 -3.82 2.65 5.85
N ASP A 275 -3.05 2.89 6.90
CA ASP A 275 -3.07 4.14 7.67
C ASP A 275 -1.87 4.99 7.24
N VAL A 276 -2.11 6.14 6.62
CA VAL A 276 -1.08 7.08 6.21
C VAL A 276 -0.85 8.08 7.32
N VAL A 277 0.37 8.18 7.84
CA VAL A 277 0.77 9.14 8.86
C VAL A 277 1.13 10.46 8.17
N LEU A 278 0.22 11.43 8.23
CA LEU A 278 0.42 12.73 7.58
C LEU A 278 1.32 13.66 8.39
N ALA A 279 1.20 13.61 9.71
CA ALA A 279 2.02 14.44 10.60
C ALA A 279 2.19 13.74 11.94
N GLN A 280 3.31 14.00 12.59
CA GLN A 280 3.59 13.60 13.94
C GLN A 280 4.02 14.84 14.73
N ARG A 281 3.47 15.04 15.92
CA ARG A 281 3.80 16.17 16.78
C ARG A 281 3.78 15.76 18.23
N GLU A 282 4.59 16.40 19.04
CA GLU A 282 4.53 16.26 20.49
C GLU A 282 3.28 16.96 21.02
N ALA A 283 2.48 16.26 21.80
CA ALA A 283 1.27 16.80 22.40
C ALA A 283 1.09 16.27 23.83
N ILE A 284 0.41 17.06 24.65
CA ILE A 284 0.06 16.64 26.01
C ILE A 284 -1.07 15.62 25.90
N THR A 285 -0.85 14.44 26.44
CA THR A 285 -1.87 13.37 26.43
C THR A 285 -2.14 12.84 27.83
N VAL A 286 -3.38 12.42 28.04
CA VAL A 286 -3.82 11.73 29.27
C VAL A 286 -4.57 10.45 28.86
N PRO A 287 -4.69 9.45 29.74
CA PRO A 287 -5.59 8.33 29.47
C PRO A 287 -7.01 8.83 29.20
N ARG A 288 -7.70 8.22 28.25
CA ARG A 288 -9.05 8.63 27.83
C ARG A 288 -10.03 8.65 29.00
N ILE A 289 -9.89 7.72 29.96
CA ILE A 289 -10.73 7.63 31.16
C ILE A 289 -10.58 8.82 32.12
N ALA A 290 -9.48 9.61 32.03
CA ALA A 290 -9.27 10.79 32.84
C ALA A 290 -10.13 11.99 32.41
N VAL A 291 -10.64 11.99 31.17
CA VAL A 291 -11.50 13.05 30.66
C VAL A 291 -12.95 12.68 30.90
N VAL A 292 -13.69 13.59 31.55
CA VAL A 292 -15.09 13.38 31.90
C VAL A 292 -15.95 14.46 31.26
N ASP A 293 -17.05 14.03 30.62
CA ASP A 293 -18.03 14.96 30.08
C ASP A 293 -18.94 15.49 31.20
N ARG A 294 -19.05 16.81 31.28
CA ARG A 294 -19.91 17.52 32.22
C ARG A 294 -20.80 18.53 31.47
N PRO A 295 -21.90 19.00 32.03
CA PRO A 295 -22.78 19.96 31.36
C PRO A 295 -22.03 21.22 30.88
N GLN A 296 -20.91 21.57 31.50
CA GLN A 296 -20.07 22.71 31.15
C GLN A 296 -19.00 22.38 30.08
N GLY A 297 -18.95 21.14 29.60
CA GLY A 297 -17.96 20.64 28.66
C GLY A 297 -17.04 19.56 29.23
N GLN A 298 -15.99 19.27 28.53
CA GLN A 298 -15.00 18.26 28.93
C GLN A 298 -14.08 18.80 30.02
N VAL A 299 -13.90 18.00 31.05
CA VAL A 299 -13.08 18.38 32.21
C VAL A 299 -12.14 17.25 32.63
N VAL A 300 -11.04 17.64 33.28
CA VAL A 300 -10.17 16.73 34.01
C VAL A 300 -10.09 17.19 35.46
N TYR A 301 -9.75 16.28 36.36
CA TYR A 301 -9.57 16.58 37.76
C TYR A 301 -8.08 16.57 38.10
N LEU A 302 -7.52 17.76 38.46
CA LEU A 302 -6.15 17.87 38.91
C LEU A 302 -6.05 17.53 40.40
N ALA A 303 -5.11 16.67 40.71
CA ALA A 303 -4.80 16.39 42.11
C ALA A 303 -4.01 17.57 42.74
N SER A 304 -4.37 17.95 43.95
CA SER A 304 -3.59 18.89 44.73
C SER A 304 -2.20 18.32 45.07
N ALA A 305 -1.27 19.19 45.47
CA ALA A 305 0.11 18.78 45.82
C ALA A 305 0.17 17.77 46.97
N ASP A 306 -0.77 17.85 47.90
CA ASP A 306 -0.94 16.93 49.02
C ASP A 306 -1.69 15.64 48.68
N ARG A 307 -2.19 15.51 47.41
CA ARG A 307 -2.97 14.37 46.88
C ARG A 307 -4.23 14.01 47.70
N ASN A 308 -4.77 14.96 48.44
CA ASN A 308 -5.94 14.75 49.29
C ASN A 308 -7.22 15.34 48.70
N SER A 309 -7.09 16.23 47.71
CA SER A 309 -8.23 16.89 47.04
C SER A 309 -7.98 17.05 45.55
N VAL A 310 -9.03 17.36 44.83
CA VAL A 310 -8.97 17.63 43.40
C VAL A 310 -9.59 18.97 43.06
N SER A 311 -9.15 19.57 41.96
CA SER A 311 -9.76 20.73 41.36
C SER A 311 -10.20 20.41 39.95
N VAL A 312 -11.42 20.83 39.56
CA VAL A 312 -11.90 20.67 38.22
C VAL A 312 -11.19 21.63 37.29
N ARG A 313 -10.79 21.14 36.12
CA ARG A 313 -10.20 21.97 35.06
C ARG A 313 -10.84 21.68 33.72
N PRO A 314 -11.49 22.67 33.09
CA PRO A 314 -11.99 22.54 31.71
C PRO A 314 -10.84 22.30 30.76
N VAL A 315 -11.03 21.41 29.80
CA VAL A 315 -10.04 21.07 28.77
C VAL A 315 -10.67 21.04 27.40
N LYS A 316 -9.85 21.36 26.39
CA LYS A 316 -10.19 21.05 25.00
C LYS A 316 -9.41 19.83 24.57
N THR A 317 -10.12 18.81 24.10
CA THR A 317 -9.50 17.58 23.63
C THR A 317 -9.24 17.63 22.14
N GLY A 318 -8.24 16.88 21.70
CA GLY A 318 -7.87 16.73 20.30
C GLY A 318 -8.01 15.28 19.83
N THR A 319 -6.95 14.78 19.21
CA THR A 319 -6.90 13.43 18.64
C THR A 319 -6.91 12.37 19.74
N VAL A 320 -7.69 11.31 19.52
CA VAL A 320 -7.64 10.08 20.33
C VAL A 320 -6.75 9.08 19.62
N GLN A 321 -5.73 8.59 20.31
CA GLN A 321 -4.82 7.58 19.79
C GLN A 321 -4.67 6.48 20.83
N ASP A 322 -4.99 5.26 20.44
CA ASP A 322 -5.01 4.08 21.31
C ASP A 322 -5.90 4.32 22.54
N ASP A 323 -5.33 4.30 23.75
CA ASP A 323 -6.05 4.55 25.01
C ASP A 323 -5.80 5.96 25.59
N ARG A 324 -5.19 6.84 24.81
CA ARG A 324 -4.86 8.21 25.21
C ARG A 324 -5.61 9.25 24.38
N ILE A 325 -5.89 10.38 25.01
CA ILE A 325 -6.52 11.53 24.36
C ILE A 325 -5.61 12.75 24.51
N GLU A 326 -5.44 13.44 23.40
CA GLU A 326 -4.69 14.68 23.35
C GLU A 326 -5.46 15.82 24.04
N ILE A 327 -4.75 16.66 24.76
CA ILE A 327 -5.28 17.87 25.36
C ILE A 327 -4.67 19.09 24.67
N LEU A 328 -5.51 19.81 23.94
CA LEU A 328 -5.11 21.02 23.21
C LEU A 328 -4.96 22.23 24.14
N GLU A 329 -5.88 22.35 25.10
CA GLU A 329 -5.89 23.46 26.06
C GLU A 329 -6.30 22.96 27.46
N GLY A 330 -5.75 23.56 28.50
CA GLY A 330 -6.17 23.34 29.89
C GLY A 330 -5.18 22.57 30.75
N LEU A 331 -4.21 21.83 30.19
CA LEU A 331 -3.18 21.10 30.95
C LEU A 331 -1.77 21.48 30.51
N LYS A 332 -0.82 21.25 31.42
CA LYS A 332 0.62 21.31 31.17
C LYS A 332 1.26 19.94 31.34
N ALA A 333 2.36 19.72 30.64
CA ALA A 333 3.16 18.52 30.87
C ALA A 333 3.63 18.48 32.35
N GLY A 334 3.46 17.31 32.98
CA GLY A 334 3.77 17.13 34.38
C GLY A 334 2.59 17.32 35.36
N ASP A 335 1.44 17.87 34.91
CA ASP A 335 0.25 17.97 35.75
C ASP A 335 -0.24 16.57 36.15
N THR A 336 -0.54 16.40 37.45
CA THR A 336 -1.08 15.14 37.98
C THR A 336 -2.61 15.16 37.88
N VAL A 337 -3.17 14.25 37.12
CA VAL A 337 -4.62 14.15 36.91
C VAL A 337 -5.16 12.81 37.42
N VAL A 338 -6.44 12.81 37.76
CA VAL A 338 -7.14 11.57 38.12
C VAL A 338 -7.40 10.77 36.85
N ALA A 339 -6.97 9.51 36.81
CA ALA A 339 -7.21 8.61 35.73
C ALA A 339 -8.50 7.81 35.96
N ASP A 340 -8.49 6.93 36.96
CA ASP A 340 -9.67 6.13 37.29
C ASP A 340 -10.43 6.73 38.47
N GLY A 341 -11.78 6.61 38.43
CA GLY A 341 -12.65 7.23 39.44
C GLY A 341 -13.04 8.68 39.12
N ALA A 342 -12.53 9.30 38.06
CA ALA A 342 -12.81 10.69 37.69
C ALA A 342 -14.31 10.97 37.50
N GLY A 343 -15.10 10.01 37.01
CA GLY A 343 -16.53 10.14 36.82
C GLY A 343 -17.35 10.43 38.09
N PHE A 344 -16.87 10.01 39.23
CA PHE A 344 -17.54 10.17 40.56
C PHE A 344 -17.13 11.42 41.30
N LEU A 345 -16.21 12.22 40.75
CA LEU A 345 -15.68 13.40 41.44
C LEU A 345 -16.52 14.66 41.17
N THR A 346 -16.56 15.52 42.15
CA THR A 346 -17.02 16.90 42.05
C THR A 346 -15.85 17.85 42.35
N ASP A 347 -16.05 19.14 42.08
CA ASP A 347 -15.01 20.12 42.40
C ASP A 347 -14.70 20.11 43.92
N LYS A 348 -13.42 20.21 44.26
CA LYS A 348 -12.90 20.15 45.63
C LYS A 348 -13.20 18.87 46.41
N ALA A 349 -13.56 17.79 45.71
CA ALA A 349 -13.78 16.47 46.33
C ALA A 349 -12.50 15.98 47.01
N ARG A 350 -12.68 15.32 48.18
CA ARG A 350 -11.59 14.61 48.85
C ARG A 350 -11.33 13.29 48.13
N ILE A 351 -10.08 12.98 47.88
CA ILE A 351 -9.65 11.76 47.25
C ILE A 351 -8.77 10.92 48.18
N ARG A 352 -8.79 9.61 47.90
CA ARG A 352 -7.86 8.67 48.54
C ARG A 352 -7.14 7.92 47.41
N VAL A 353 -5.84 8.04 47.39
CA VAL A 353 -4.99 7.29 46.46
C VAL A 353 -4.56 6.01 47.17
N PRO A 354 -4.94 4.83 46.71
CA PRO A 354 -4.45 3.58 47.27
C PRO A 354 -2.93 3.52 47.07
N ALA A 355 -2.18 3.04 48.06
CA ALA A 355 -0.78 2.75 47.87
C ALA A 355 -0.61 1.76 46.70
N PRO A 356 0.42 1.92 45.86
CA PRO A 356 0.61 1.00 44.74
C PRO A 356 0.67 -0.43 45.28
N ALA A 357 -0.22 -1.29 44.79
CA ALA A 357 -0.19 -2.70 45.12
C ALA A 357 1.19 -3.22 44.69
N LYS A 358 1.98 -3.65 45.69
CA LYS A 358 3.27 -4.30 45.47
C LYS A 358 3.01 -5.44 44.47
N ALA A 359 3.59 -5.36 43.27
CA ALA A 359 3.42 -6.38 42.23
C ALA A 359 3.62 -7.75 42.90
N ALA A 360 2.57 -8.54 42.94
CA ALA A 360 2.64 -9.90 43.41
C ALA A 360 3.64 -10.62 42.53
N ALA A 361 4.77 -10.98 43.14
CA ALA A 361 5.79 -11.79 42.48
C ALA A 361 5.12 -13.03 41.93
N ALA A 362 5.17 -13.18 40.61
CA ALA A 362 4.78 -14.41 39.97
C ALA A 362 5.57 -15.54 40.60
N GLY A 363 4.88 -16.40 41.34
CA GLY A 363 5.45 -17.59 41.94
C GLY A 363 6.02 -18.52 40.86
N PRO A 364 7.06 -19.30 41.15
CA PRO A 364 7.69 -20.15 40.16
C PRO A 364 6.73 -21.23 39.69
N ALA A 365 6.55 -21.30 38.38
CA ALA A 365 5.82 -22.36 37.71
C ALA A 365 6.40 -23.73 38.11
N ALA A 366 5.56 -24.56 38.70
CA ALA A 366 5.85 -25.92 39.05
C ALA A 366 6.27 -26.71 37.76
N ARG A 367 7.46 -27.20 37.77
CA ARG A 367 7.99 -28.21 36.86
C ARG A 367 7.10 -29.47 36.95
N ALA A 368 6.33 -29.76 35.96
CA ALA A 368 5.73 -31.06 35.78
C ALA A 368 6.79 -31.98 35.12
N GLU A 369 7.19 -32.96 35.90
CA GLU A 369 8.03 -34.08 35.46
C GLU A 369 7.35 -34.89 34.36
N ALA A 370 8.11 -35.14 33.32
CA ALA A 370 7.82 -36.17 32.33
C ALA A 370 8.11 -37.53 32.95
N THR A 371 7.14 -38.43 32.90
CA THR A 371 7.40 -39.87 33.04
C THR A 371 6.54 -40.62 32.03
N LYS A 372 7.27 -41.35 31.18
CA LYS A 372 6.97 -42.43 30.27
C LYS A 372 6.36 -42.06 28.93
#